data_1c5e830da7d3813dbb5d7f38ba984cef
#
_entry.id   1c5e830da7d3813dbb5d7f38ba984cef
#
_cell.length_a   1.000
_cell.length_b   1.000
_cell.length_c   1.000
_cell.angle_alpha   90.00
_cell.angle_beta   90.00
_cell.angle_gamma   90.00
#
_symmetry.space_group_name_H-M   'P 1'
#
loop_
_entity.id
_entity.type
_entity.pdbx_description
1 polymer ?
#
loop_
_entity_poly.entity_id
_entity_poly.type
_entity_poly.pdbx_seq_one_letter_code
_entity_poly.pdbx_strand_id
1 'polypeptide(L)'
;PSRGWVATMFTTMPKTTVHTILQEIGIRALREYIYKYLPAPDFHSHDFTRNFERHFATQYIQMQGLYAHKSTIEARNMTISSEIGKFLGRNSDLLQLRKVQAHIYQYEWQKVSGSYMA
;
A
#
# COMPACT_ATOMS: atom_id res chain seq x y z
N PRO A 1 -27.91 -19.35 -20.48
CA PRO A 1 -26.86 -20.32 -20.22
C PRO A 1 -25.52 -19.65 -19.98
N SER A 2 -24.51 -20.01 -20.77
CA SER A 2 -23.15 -19.58 -20.49
C SER A 2 -22.95 -18.07 -20.49
N ARG A 3 -23.72 -17.34 -21.26
CA ARG A 3 -23.62 -15.87 -21.28
C ARG A 3 -24.04 -15.26 -19.96
N GLY A 4 -25.10 -15.79 -19.37
CA GLY A 4 -25.58 -15.24 -18.09
C GLY A 4 -24.54 -15.39 -16.99
N TRP A 5 -23.91 -16.54 -16.93
CA TRP A 5 -22.93 -16.71 -15.88
C TRP A 5 -21.61 -15.98 -16.16
N VAL A 6 -21.23 -15.79 -17.42
CA VAL A 6 -20.07 -14.97 -17.74
C VAL A 6 -20.31 -13.53 -17.29
N ALA A 7 -21.48 -12.98 -17.59
CA ALA A 7 -21.83 -11.64 -17.13
C ALA A 7 -21.82 -11.56 -15.61
N THR A 8 -22.31 -12.59 -14.93
CA THR A 8 -22.31 -12.64 -13.47
C THR A 8 -20.89 -12.64 -12.92
N MET A 9 -19.97 -13.36 -13.54
CA MET A 9 -18.58 -13.35 -13.14
C MET A 9 -17.98 -11.95 -13.21
N PHE A 10 -18.21 -11.21 -14.30
CA PHE A 10 -17.68 -9.85 -14.42
C PHE A 10 -18.27 -8.92 -13.36
N THR A 11 -19.55 -9.03 -13.08
CA THR A 11 -20.20 -8.17 -12.09
C THR A 11 -19.76 -8.49 -10.67
N THR A 12 -19.27 -9.70 -10.40
CA THR A 12 -18.82 -10.09 -9.06
C THR A 12 -17.32 -9.88 -8.84
N MET A 13 -16.57 -9.53 -9.89
CA MET A 13 -15.15 -9.27 -9.72
C MET A 13 -14.92 -8.04 -8.84
N PRO A 14 -14.04 -8.15 -7.83
CA PRO A 14 -13.76 -7.01 -6.98
C PRO A 14 -13.10 -5.88 -7.78
N LYS A 15 -13.44 -4.67 -7.42
CA LYS A 15 -12.83 -3.49 -8.00
C LYS A 15 -11.36 -3.41 -7.56
N THR A 16 -10.47 -3.08 -8.50
CA THR A 16 -9.07 -2.87 -8.19
C THR A 16 -8.91 -1.61 -7.33
N THR A 17 -8.20 -1.74 -6.24
CA THR A 17 -7.90 -0.64 -5.31
C THR A 17 -6.43 -0.69 -4.93
N VAL A 18 -5.96 0.34 -4.24
CA VAL A 18 -4.60 0.33 -3.67
C VAL A 18 -4.44 -0.90 -2.77
N HIS A 19 -5.45 -1.22 -1.98
CA HIS A 19 -5.40 -2.38 -1.07
C HIS A 19 -5.24 -3.70 -1.83
N THR A 20 -5.99 -3.88 -2.92
CA THR A 20 -5.87 -5.12 -3.69
C THR A 20 -4.52 -5.24 -4.38
N ILE A 21 -3.96 -4.13 -4.85
CA ILE A 21 -2.63 -4.14 -5.46
C ILE A 21 -1.58 -4.55 -4.43
N LEU A 22 -1.65 -4.00 -3.23
CA LEU A 22 -0.74 -4.35 -2.15
C LEU A 22 -0.92 -5.80 -1.71
N GLN A 23 -2.15 -6.29 -1.66
CA GLN A 23 -2.44 -7.68 -1.32
C GLN A 23 -1.86 -8.64 -2.36
N GLU A 24 -1.86 -8.27 -3.62
CA GLU A 24 -1.27 -9.09 -4.67
C GLU A 24 0.26 -9.19 -4.54
N ILE A 25 0.91 -8.11 -4.11
CA ILE A 25 2.35 -8.16 -3.80
C ILE A 25 2.59 -9.13 -2.65
N GLY A 26 1.75 -9.08 -1.63
CA GLY A 26 1.78 -9.98 -0.51
C GLY A 26 2.47 -9.42 0.73
N ILE A 27 1.97 -9.82 1.88
CA ILE A 27 2.45 -9.32 3.17
C ILE A 27 3.94 -9.60 3.37
N ARG A 28 4.39 -10.78 2.98
CA ARG A 28 5.80 -11.16 3.17
C ARG A 28 6.74 -10.24 2.38
N ALA A 29 6.42 -10.03 1.12
CA ALA A 29 7.24 -9.17 0.26
C ALA A 29 7.22 -7.72 0.74
N LEU A 30 6.06 -7.24 1.18
CA LEU A 30 5.93 -5.88 1.70
C LEU A 30 6.70 -5.71 3.01
N ARG A 31 6.66 -6.71 3.89
CA ARG A 31 7.40 -6.67 5.14
C ARG A 31 8.92 -6.63 4.88
N GLU A 32 9.40 -7.46 3.95
CA GLU A 32 10.81 -7.43 3.55
C GLU A 32 11.21 -6.06 2.98
N TYR A 33 10.36 -5.49 2.13
CA TYR A 33 10.58 -4.18 1.58
C TYR A 33 10.69 -3.11 2.68
N ILE A 34 9.76 -3.11 3.63
CA ILE A 34 9.75 -2.14 4.72
C ILE A 34 11.04 -2.25 5.55
N TYR A 35 11.39 -3.45 5.96
CA TYR A 35 12.53 -3.66 6.85
C TYR A 35 13.87 -3.40 6.16
N LYS A 36 13.93 -3.60 4.85
CA LYS A 36 15.18 -3.44 4.11
C LYS A 36 15.41 -2.00 3.65
N TYR A 37 14.37 -1.30 3.22
CA TYR A 37 14.54 -0.04 2.49
C TYR A 37 14.03 1.20 3.23
N LEU A 38 13.17 1.06 4.22
CA LEU A 38 12.62 2.22 4.89
C LEU A 38 13.45 2.58 6.15
N PRO A 39 13.42 3.87 6.56
CA PRO A 39 14.16 4.30 7.74
C PRO A 39 13.81 3.49 8.99
N ALA A 40 14.78 3.29 9.86
CA ALA A 40 14.60 2.59 11.11
C ALA A 40 15.04 3.50 12.25
N PRO A 41 14.42 3.43 13.44
CA PRO A 41 13.30 2.52 13.74
C PRO A 41 11.96 3.00 13.22
N ASP A 42 11.80 4.28 12.91
CA ASP A 42 10.53 4.89 12.56
C ASP A 42 10.54 5.37 11.11
N PHE A 43 9.39 5.27 10.46
CA PHE A 43 9.18 5.83 9.13
C PHE A 43 7.76 6.36 9.03
N HIS A 44 7.53 7.28 8.07
CA HIS A 44 6.20 7.78 7.76
C HIS A 44 5.62 7.04 6.56
N SER A 45 4.29 7.04 6.44
CA SER A 45 3.62 6.48 5.26
C SER A 45 4.16 7.09 3.97
N HIS A 46 4.56 8.36 4.03
CA HIS A 46 5.13 9.05 2.89
C HIS A 46 6.48 8.44 2.47
N ASP A 47 7.31 8.01 3.43
CA ASP A 47 8.56 7.32 3.13
C ASP A 47 8.30 6.02 2.40
N PHE A 48 7.27 5.28 2.85
CA PHE A 48 6.85 4.06 2.19
C PHE A 48 6.51 4.34 0.72
N THR A 49 5.67 5.33 0.48
CA THR A 49 5.19 5.65 -0.86
C THR A 49 6.33 6.06 -1.79
N ARG A 50 7.23 6.90 -1.29
CA ARG A 50 8.36 7.40 -2.08
C ARG A 50 9.30 6.28 -2.52
N ASN A 51 9.62 5.36 -1.63
CA ASN A 51 10.49 4.24 -1.94
C ASN A 51 9.75 3.18 -2.76
N PHE A 52 8.45 3.02 -2.53
CA PHE A 52 7.61 2.08 -3.24
C PHE A 52 7.60 2.38 -4.74
N GLU A 53 7.56 3.63 -5.11
CA GLU A 53 7.61 4.06 -6.50
C GLU A 53 8.85 3.52 -7.22
N ARG A 54 9.96 3.39 -6.52
CA ARG A 54 11.21 2.87 -7.09
C ARG A 54 11.23 1.35 -7.17
N HIS A 55 10.75 0.68 -6.14
CA HIS A 55 10.87 -0.77 -6.01
C HIS A 55 9.71 -1.54 -6.64
N PHE A 56 8.56 -0.91 -6.74
CA PHE A 56 7.35 -1.50 -7.31
C PHE A 56 6.75 -0.54 -8.33
N ALA A 57 7.57 -0.14 -9.31
CA ALA A 57 7.19 0.88 -10.28
C ALA A 57 5.91 0.53 -11.05
N THR A 58 5.78 -0.72 -11.48
CA THR A 58 4.61 -1.18 -12.22
C THR A 58 3.34 -1.02 -11.38
N GLN A 59 3.42 -1.46 -10.12
CA GLN A 59 2.28 -1.37 -9.21
C GLN A 59 1.95 0.08 -8.89
N TYR A 60 2.97 0.93 -8.76
CA TYR A 60 2.72 2.35 -8.49
C TYR A 60 2.02 3.04 -9.65
N ILE A 61 2.40 2.70 -10.89
CA ILE A 61 1.73 3.20 -12.09
C ILE A 61 0.26 2.77 -12.09
N GLN A 62 -0.03 1.53 -11.71
CA GLN A 62 -1.40 1.06 -11.58
C GLN A 62 -2.18 1.89 -10.55
N MET A 63 -1.56 2.17 -9.41
CA MET A 63 -2.18 3.01 -8.38
C MET A 63 -2.48 4.41 -8.90
N GLN A 64 -1.55 5.01 -9.63
CA GLN A 64 -1.77 6.31 -10.22
C GLN A 64 -2.93 6.30 -11.20
N GLY A 65 -3.06 5.23 -11.97
CA GLY A 65 -4.18 5.06 -12.90
C GLY A 65 -5.53 5.06 -12.21
N LEU A 66 -5.61 4.56 -10.98
CA LEU A 66 -6.87 4.56 -10.22
C LEU A 66 -7.35 5.97 -9.92
N TYR A 67 -6.46 6.94 -9.86
CA TYR A 67 -6.77 8.33 -9.50
C TYR A 67 -6.50 9.28 -10.66
N ALA A 68 -6.55 8.79 -11.90
CA ALA A 68 -6.29 9.61 -13.08
C ALA A 68 -7.24 10.79 -13.22
N HIS A 69 -8.44 10.69 -12.60
CA HIS A 69 -9.42 11.79 -12.61
C HIS A 69 -9.03 12.98 -11.75
N LYS A 70 -8.04 12.82 -10.87
CA LYS A 70 -7.58 13.94 -10.04
C LYS A 70 -6.68 14.86 -10.86
N SER A 71 -6.82 16.16 -10.63
CA SER A 71 -6.23 17.18 -11.49
C SER A 71 -4.71 17.28 -11.41
N THR A 72 -4.11 16.87 -10.30
CA THR A 72 -2.67 17.02 -10.12
C THR A 72 -2.02 15.71 -9.69
N ILE A 73 -0.73 15.58 -9.98
CA ILE A 73 0.07 14.42 -9.52
C ILE A 73 0.17 14.44 -8.00
N GLU A 74 0.28 15.61 -7.40
CA GLU A 74 0.34 15.75 -5.95
C GLU A 74 -0.92 15.21 -5.29
N ALA A 75 -2.09 15.52 -5.84
CA ALA A 75 -3.36 15.01 -5.30
C ALA A 75 -3.45 13.49 -5.42
N ARG A 76 -2.97 12.93 -6.53
CA ARG A 76 -2.92 11.48 -6.71
C ARG A 76 -2.01 10.83 -5.68
N ASN A 77 -0.81 11.38 -5.51
CA ASN A 77 0.17 10.83 -4.57
C ASN A 77 -0.31 10.92 -3.12
N MET A 78 -0.98 12.00 -2.75
CA MET A 78 -1.57 12.15 -1.42
C MET A 78 -2.62 11.08 -1.16
N THR A 79 -3.48 10.84 -2.14
CA THR A 79 -4.53 9.82 -2.02
C THR A 79 -3.92 8.43 -1.90
N ILE A 80 -2.92 8.14 -2.72
CA ILE A 80 -2.21 6.86 -2.67
C ILE A 80 -1.56 6.66 -1.30
N SER A 81 -0.85 7.66 -0.79
CA SER A 81 -0.21 7.59 0.53
C SER A 81 -1.22 7.39 1.65
N SER A 82 -2.37 8.06 1.55
CA SER A 82 -3.45 7.90 2.52
C SER A 82 -3.99 6.47 2.52
N GLU A 83 -4.21 5.90 1.34
CA GLU A 83 -4.70 4.52 1.23
C GLU A 83 -3.65 3.50 1.68
N ILE A 84 -2.39 3.77 1.39
CA ILE A 84 -1.29 2.94 1.90
C ILE A 84 -1.28 2.98 3.44
N GLY A 85 -1.44 4.17 4.02
CA GLY A 85 -1.51 4.31 5.47
C GLY A 85 -2.61 3.45 6.09
N LYS A 86 -3.78 3.43 5.47
CA LYS A 86 -4.89 2.59 5.91
C LYS A 86 -4.54 1.11 5.82
N PHE A 87 -3.90 0.70 4.74
CA PHE A 87 -3.46 -0.68 4.57
C PHE A 87 -2.46 -1.08 5.65
N LEU A 88 -1.49 -0.23 5.92
CA LEU A 88 -0.50 -0.49 6.96
C LEU A 88 -1.18 -0.63 8.33
N GLY A 89 -2.19 0.19 8.60
CA GLY A 89 -2.93 0.11 9.85
C GLY A 89 -3.69 -1.21 10.00
N ARG A 90 -4.32 -1.67 8.94
CA ARG A 90 -5.09 -2.92 8.96
C ARG A 90 -4.21 -4.15 9.06
N ASN A 91 -2.98 -4.08 8.59
CA ASN A 91 -2.07 -5.20 8.52
C ASN A 91 -0.83 -5.02 9.39
N SER A 92 -0.88 -4.10 10.35
CA SER A 92 0.29 -3.75 11.15
C SER A 92 0.87 -4.94 11.89
N ASP A 93 0.02 -5.81 12.44
CA ASP A 93 0.50 -7.00 13.14
C ASP A 93 1.28 -7.92 12.21
N LEU A 94 0.74 -8.18 11.04
CA LEU A 94 1.38 -9.06 10.05
C LEU A 94 2.65 -8.43 9.48
N LEU A 95 2.69 -7.11 9.37
CA LEU A 95 3.85 -6.37 8.88
C LEU A 95 4.87 -6.10 9.98
N GLN A 96 4.55 -6.46 11.22
CA GLN A 96 5.41 -6.21 12.39
C GLN A 96 5.69 -4.73 12.56
N LEU A 97 4.62 -3.94 12.56
CA LEU A 97 4.67 -2.49 12.72
C LEU A 97 3.82 -2.06 13.90
N ARG A 98 4.21 -0.97 14.53
CA ARG A 98 3.42 -0.30 15.56
C ARG A 98 3.19 1.14 15.13
N LYS A 99 1.93 1.58 15.22
CA LYS A 99 1.61 2.97 14.92
C LYS A 99 2.06 3.85 16.09
N VAL A 100 2.91 4.82 15.80
CA VAL A 100 3.45 5.73 16.81
C VAL A 100 2.58 6.98 16.91
N GLN A 101 2.27 7.60 15.77
CA GLN A 101 1.54 8.85 15.75
C GLN A 101 0.78 9.01 14.44
N ALA A 102 -0.40 9.61 14.51
CA ALA A 102 -1.16 9.99 13.32
C ALA A 102 -0.93 11.47 13.04
N HIS A 103 -0.59 11.78 11.79
CA HIS A 103 -0.49 13.13 11.28
C HIS A 103 -1.67 13.38 10.32
N ILE A 104 -1.87 14.61 9.89
CA ILE A 104 -3.04 14.97 9.09
C ILE A 104 -3.18 14.10 7.84
N TYR A 105 -2.10 13.87 7.11
CA TYR A 105 -2.13 13.11 5.85
C TYR A 105 -1.23 11.88 5.86
N GLN A 106 -0.67 11.52 7.01
CA GLN A 106 0.23 10.37 7.09
C GLN A 106 0.30 9.85 8.50
N TYR A 107 0.79 8.62 8.63
CA TYR A 107 1.04 7.99 9.92
C TYR A 107 2.53 7.77 10.08
N GLU A 108 2.97 7.80 11.33
CA GLU A 108 4.33 7.40 11.69
C GLU A 108 4.27 5.96 12.21
N TRP A 109 5.18 5.12 11.72
CA TRP A 109 5.22 3.70 12.03
C TRP A 109 6.57 3.32 12.60
N GLN A 110 6.56 2.39 13.55
CA GLN A 110 7.77 1.86 14.13
C GLN A 110 7.89 0.38 13.81
N LYS A 111 9.09 -0.03 13.39
CA LYS A 111 9.41 -1.44 13.19
C LYS A 111 9.57 -2.08 14.56
N VAL A 112 8.78 -3.12 14.85
CA VAL A 112 8.78 -3.73 16.18
C VAL A 112 9.70 -4.93 16.29
N SER A 113 10.20 -5.46 15.17
CA SER A 113 11.11 -6.59 15.18
C SER A 113 12.38 -6.26 14.42
N GLY A 114 13.46 -5.95 15.15
CA GLY A 114 14.75 -5.72 14.55
C GLY A 114 15.41 -6.98 14.03
N SER A 115 14.91 -8.14 14.43
CA SER A 115 15.50 -9.43 14.08
C SER A 115 14.78 -10.11 12.90
N TYR A 116 13.78 -9.48 12.32
CA TYR A 116 13.02 -10.11 11.24
C TYR A 116 13.90 -10.57 10.10
N MET A 117 14.92 -9.80 9.76
CA MET A 117 15.82 -10.10 8.64
C MET A 117 16.99 -11.00 9.02
N ALA A 118 17.09 -11.36 10.27
CA ALA A 118 18.17 -12.21 10.74
C ALA A 118 17.96 -13.68 10.36
#